data_7755be50e42cfc71d5cda6c4a9433804
#
_entry.id   7755be50e42cfc71d5cda6c4a9433804
#
_cell.length_a   1.000
_cell.length_b   1.000
_cell.length_c   1.000
_cell.angle_alpha   90.00
_cell.angle_beta   90.00
_cell.angle_gamma   90.00
#
_symmetry.space_group_name_H-M   'P 1'
#
loop_
_entity.id
_entity.type
_entity.pdbx_description
1 polymer ?
#
loop_
_entity_poly.entity_id
_entity_poly.type
_entity_poly.pdbx_seq_one_letter_code
_entity_poly.pdbx_strand_id
1 'polypeptide(L)'
;MLFRSNGIRADATTSLVRTEVLSALQGNATRRSTATNHEVHLTKTYPAAKGIRFPWSKRRVKLPNDVNLNLTLGIARDKQVTDREGFDTLVETDIQRLNVGSGTTYNFTPSITGGFDLAFRQTKDYKTALTQRGITIAVNGQFRF
;
A
#
# COMPACT_ATOMS: atom_id res chain seq x y z
N MET A 1 1.03 8.97 12.57
CA MET A 1 0.00 9.08 13.63
C MET A 1 -0.45 7.68 14.00
N LEU A 2 -0.43 7.33 15.29
CA LEU A 2 -0.73 5.98 15.79
C LEU A 2 -2.03 6.02 16.57
N PHE A 3 -3.02 5.20 16.21
CA PHE A 3 -4.26 5.01 16.97
C PHE A 3 -4.36 3.57 17.47
N ARG A 4 -4.74 3.40 18.72
CA ARG A 4 -4.94 2.09 19.33
C ARG A 4 -6.31 2.03 20.01
N SER A 5 -7.21 1.19 19.51
CA SER A 5 -8.52 0.94 20.12
C SER A 5 -8.93 -0.53 19.88
N ASN A 6 -9.41 -1.20 20.93
CA ASN A 6 -9.98 -2.57 20.88
C ASN A 6 -9.13 -3.61 20.13
N GLY A 7 -7.80 -3.60 20.34
CA GLY A 7 -6.88 -4.52 19.65
C GLY A 7 -6.62 -4.18 18.18
N ILE A 8 -7.11 -3.04 17.68
CA ILE A 8 -6.76 -2.49 16.38
C ILE A 8 -5.61 -1.52 16.58
N ARG A 9 -4.57 -1.69 15.77
CA ARG A 9 -3.49 -0.73 15.62
C ARG A 9 -3.60 -0.11 14.22
N ALA A 10 -3.56 1.21 14.15
CA ALA A 10 -3.56 1.96 12.91
C ALA A 10 -2.34 2.88 12.85
N ASP A 11 -1.57 2.77 11.81
CA ASP A 11 -0.42 3.63 11.52
C ASP A 11 -0.68 4.36 10.20
N ALA A 12 -0.53 5.68 10.19
CA ALA A 12 -0.65 6.49 8.97
C ALA A 12 0.64 7.27 8.73
N THR A 13 1.14 7.20 7.52
CA THR A 13 2.35 7.90 7.07
C THR A 13 2.04 8.75 5.86
N THR A 14 2.54 9.98 5.87
CA THR A 14 2.46 10.89 4.73
C THR A 14 3.85 11.45 4.46
N SER A 15 4.29 11.39 3.21
CA SER A 15 5.52 12.01 2.76
C SER A 15 5.28 12.88 1.53
N LEU A 16 5.97 14.02 1.48
CA LEU A 16 6.01 14.92 0.34
C LEU A 16 7.47 15.28 0.08
N VAL A 17 7.96 14.92 -1.10
CA VAL A 17 9.31 15.28 -1.56
C VAL A 17 9.18 16.21 -2.77
N ARG A 18 9.83 17.37 -2.71
CA ARG A 18 9.94 18.31 -3.83
C ARG A 18 11.38 18.52 -4.16
N THR A 19 11.73 18.43 -5.42
CA THR A 19 13.08 18.70 -5.92
C THR A 19 12.97 19.67 -7.09
N GLU A 20 13.81 20.69 -7.08
CA GLU A 20 13.93 21.66 -8.16
C GLU A 20 15.38 21.68 -8.65
N VAL A 21 15.56 21.54 -9.94
CA VAL A 21 16.86 21.55 -10.61
C VAL A 21 16.85 22.61 -11.69
N LEU A 22 17.76 23.56 -11.61
CA LEU A 22 18.00 24.60 -12.61
C LEU A 22 19.10 24.12 -13.57
N SER A 23 18.85 24.14 -14.87
CA SER A 23 19.83 23.80 -15.90
C SER A 23 20.10 25.00 -16.80
N ALA A 24 21.22 25.66 -16.59
CA ALA A 24 21.67 26.79 -17.44
C ALA A 24 22.08 26.31 -18.84
N LEU A 25 22.51 25.06 -18.98
CA LEU A 25 22.98 24.49 -20.26
C LEU A 25 21.84 24.21 -21.26
N GLN A 26 20.58 24.21 -20.80
CA GLN A 26 19.39 23.93 -21.64
C GLN A 26 18.49 25.17 -21.80
N GLY A 27 19.05 26.38 -21.83
CA GLY A 27 18.30 27.62 -22.00
C GLY A 27 17.44 27.97 -20.79
N ASN A 28 18.02 28.00 -19.58
CA ASN A 28 17.34 28.32 -18.32
C ASN A 28 16.12 27.44 -18.04
N ALA A 29 16.24 26.14 -18.28
CA ALA A 29 15.18 25.20 -17.97
C ALA A 29 15.15 24.88 -16.46
N THR A 30 13.97 24.94 -15.86
CA THR A 30 13.72 24.54 -14.47
C THR A 30 12.93 23.24 -14.46
N ARG A 31 13.54 22.19 -13.92
CA ARG A 31 12.89 20.89 -13.72
C ARG A 31 12.39 20.75 -12.30
N ARG A 32 11.09 20.53 -12.12
CA ARG A 32 10.46 20.32 -10.82
C ARG A 32 9.93 18.91 -10.74
N SER A 33 10.32 18.21 -9.67
CA SER A 33 9.80 16.88 -9.34
C SER A 33 9.04 16.95 -8.01
N THR A 34 7.85 16.40 -7.98
CA THR A 34 7.03 16.28 -6.77
C THR A 34 6.59 14.84 -6.62
N ALA A 35 6.97 14.22 -5.50
CA ALA A 35 6.53 12.89 -5.11
C ALA A 35 5.72 12.99 -3.82
N THR A 36 4.50 12.45 -3.83
CA THR A 36 3.65 12.34 -2.65
C THR A 36 3.35 10.88 -2.36
N ASN A 37 3.38 10.50 -1.10
CA ASN A 37 2.98 9.18 -0.66
C ASN A 37 2.15 9.28 0.62
N HIS A 38 0.99 8.62 0.61
CA HIS A 38 0.11 8.47 1.75
C HIS A 38 -0.12 6.99 1.96
N GLU A 39 0.16 6.49 3.15
CA GLU A 39 0.02 5.08 3.47
C GLU A 39 -0.66 4.91 4.83
N VAL A 40 -1.59 3.97 4.91
CA VAL A 40 -2.29 3.58 6.13
C VAL A 40 -2.15 2.08 6.30
N HIS A 41 -1.63 1.68 7.46
CA HIS A 41 -1.56 0.29 7.89
C HIS A 41 -2.51 0.07 9.05
N LEU A 42 -3.37 -0.93 8.91
CA LEU A 42 -4.26 -1.40 9.97
C LEU A 42 -3.89 -2.83 10.31
N THR A 43 -3.66 -3.10 11.57
CA THR A 43 -3.44 -4.46 12.08
C THR A 43 -4.45 -4.79 13.16
N LYS A 44 -4.94 -6.02 13.15
CA LYS A 44 -5.85 -6.53 14.18
C LYS A 44 -5.55 -7.98 14.49
N THR A 45 -5.40 -8.28 15.77
CA THR A 45 -5.33 -9.65 16.27
C THR A 45 -6.71 -10.06 16.78
N TYR A 46 -7.24 -11.14 16.24
CA TYR A 46 -8.49 -11.73 16.66
C TYR A 46 -8.22 -12.94 17.57
N PRO A 47 -8.72 -12.92 18.82
CA PRO A 47 -8.67 -14.06 19.71
C PRO A 47 -9.59 -15.17 19.20
N ALA A 48 -9.05 -16.09 18.40
CA ALA A 48 -9.84 -17.08 17.69
C ALA A 48 -10.37 -18.22 18.60
N ALA A 49 -9.87 -18.34 19.83
CA ALA A 49 -10.43 -19.23 20.86
C ALA A 49 -11.90 -18.92 21.19
N LYS A 50 -12.33 -17.65 21.06
CA LYS A 50 -13.73 -17.22 21.21
C LYS A 50 -14.62 -17.57 20.02
N GLY A 51 -14.03 -18.08 18.93
CA GLY A 51 -14.67 -18.40 17.67
C GLY A 51 -14.85 -17.20 16.75
N ILE A 52 -14.34 -17.31 15.54
CA ILE A 52 -14.48 -16.33 14.47
C ILE A 52 -15.73 -16.68 13.67
N ARG A 53 -16.56 -15.67 13.39
CA ARG A 53 -17.71 -15.79 12.49
C ARG A 53 -17.36 -15.18 11.14
N PHE A 54 -17.28 -16.02 10.13
CA PHE A 54 -17.08 -15.55 8.75
C PHE A 54 -18.42 -15.09 8.15
N PRO A 55 -18.42 -14.07 7.26
CA PRO A 55 -19.65 -13.55 6.64
C PRO A 55 -20.45 -14.61 5.88
N TRP A 56 -19.75 -15.61 5.33
CA TRP A 56 -20.32 -16.72 4.55
C TRP A 56 -20.64 -17.97 5.38
N SER A 57 -20.38 -17.98 6.70
CA SER A 57 -20.59 -19.12 7.56
C SER A 57 -21.54 -18.80 8.70
N LYS A 58 -22.57 -19.63 8.88
CA LYS A 58 -23.48 -19.54 10.03
C LYS A 58 -22.83 -20.06 11.33
N ARG A 59 -21.77 -20.85 11.23
CA ARG A 59 -21.07 -21.45 12.39
C ARG A 59 -19.85 -20.60 12.75
N ARG A 60 -19.57 -20.54 14.07
CA ARG A 60 -18.29 -19.97 14.56
C ARG A 60 -17.20 -21.02 14.45
N VAL A 61 -16.10 -20.69 13.85
CA VAL A 61 -14.91 -21.53 13.78
C VAL A 61 -14.02 -21.16 14.96
N LYS A 62 -13.80 -22.10 15.87
CA LYS A 62 -12.86 -21.94 16.99
C LYS A 62 -11.50 -22.44 16.53
N LEU A 63 -10.49 -21.63 16.71
CA LEU A 63 -9.10 -21.97 16.43
C LEU A 63 -8.29 -21.85 17.73
N PRO A 64 -7.30 -22.72 17.95
CA PRO A 64 -6.52 -22.70 19.20
C PRO A 64 -5.67 -21.44 19.34
N ASN A 65 -5.23 -20.85 18.26
CA ASN A 65 -4.35 -19.68 18.26
C ASN A 65 -5.04 -18.45 17.65
N ASP A 66 -4.49 -17.28 17.92
CA ASP A 66 -5.01 -16.02 17.40
C ASP A 66 -4.72 -15.86 15.91
N VAL A 67 -5.62 -15.16 15.22
CA VAL A 67 -5.49 -14.79 13.80
C VAL A 67 -5.07 -13.33 13.71
N ASN A 68 -3.98 -13.06 13.02
CA ASN A 68 -3.52 -11.71 12.74
C ASN A 68 -4.00 -11.29 11.36
N LEU A 69 -4.67 -10.14 11.31
CA LEU A 69 -5.09 -9.49 10.07
C LEU A 69 -4.30 -8.20 9.89
N ASN A 70 -3.88 -7.93 8.67
CA ASN A 70 -3.29 -6.69 8.25
C ASN A 70 -4.04 -6.14 7.02
N LEU A 71 -4.15 -4.83 6.95
CA LEU A 71 -4.68 -4.10 5.81
C LEU A 71 -3.75 -2.92 5.54
N THR A 72 -3.34 -2.77 4.28
CA THR A 72 -2.52 -1.67 3.81
C THR A 72 -3.26 -0.93 2.72
N LEU A 73 -3.35 0.38 2.85
CA LEU A 73 -3.88 1.29 1.84
C LEU A 73 -2.81 2.31 1.52
N GLY A 74 -2.40 2.43 0.26
CA GLY A 74 -1.38 3.36 -0.18
C GLY A 74 -1.79 4.10 -1.44
N ILE A 75 -1.56 5.42 -1.46
CA ILE A 75 -1.71 6.27 -2.65
C ILE A 75 -0.42 7.06 -2.81
N ALA A 76 0.22 6.90 -3.97
CA ALA A 76 1.40 7.65 -4.33
C ALA A 76 1.18 8.39 -5.65
N ARG A 77 1.74 9.58 -5.79
CA ARG A 77 1.76 10.32 -7.06
C ARG A 77 3.14 10.91 -7.29
N ASP A 78 3.67 10.66 -8.48
CA ASP A 78 4.93 11.21 -8.97
C ASP A 78 4.62 12.13 -10.15
N LYS A 79 4.94 13.42 -9.99
CA LYS A 79 4.78 14.42 -11.05
C LYS A 79 6.11 15.09 -11.33
N GLN A 80 6.47 15.19 -12.60
CA GLN A 80 7.65 15.87 -13.07
C GLN A 80 7.29 16.82 -14.20
N VAL A 81 7.70 18.06 -14.08
CA VAL A 81 7.49 19.11 -15.06
C VAL A 81 8.80 19.82 -15.36
N THR A 82 8.93 20.28 -16.58
CA THR A 82 10.03 21.13 -17.04
C THR A 82 9.47 22.43 -17.58
N ASP A 83 9.87 23.53 -16.97
CA ASP A 83 9.57 24.89 -17.40
C ASP A 83 10.76 25.44 -18.16
N ARG A 84 10.56 25.99 -19.36
CA ARG A 84 11.58 26.70 -20.14
C ARG A 84 11.08 28.11 -20.41
N GLU A 85 11.99 29.08 -20.28
CA GLU A 85 11.67 30.46 -20.58
C GLU A 85 11.19 30.62 -22.04
N GLY A 86 10.02 31.24 -22.23
CA GLY A 86 9.40 31.44 -23.55
C GLY A 86 8.69 30.22 -24.16
N PHE A 87 8.54 29.11 -23.42
CA PHE A 87 7.84 27.89 -23.84
C PHE A 87 6.79 27.46 -22.82
N ASP A 88 5.80 26.70 -23.28
CA ASP A 88 4.80 26.11 -22.39
C ASP A 88 5.46 25.07 -21.45
N THR A 89 4.93 24.95 -20.24
CA THR A 89 5.34 23.96 -19.26
C THR A 89 5.14 22.54 -19.81
N LEU A 90 6.21 21.76 -19.87
CA LEU A 90 6.18 20.38 -20.32
C LEU A 90 5.98 19.43 -19.14
N VAL A 91 4.90 18.66 -19.13
CA VAL A 91 4.70 17.55 -18.19
C VAL A 91 5.48 16.33 -18.70
N GLU A 92 6.56 15.97 -18.03
CA GLU A 92 7.38 14.80 -18.37
C GLU A 92 6.78 13.51 -17.85
N THR A 93 6.31 13.53 -16.59
CA THR A 93 5.71 12.37 -15.91
C THR A 93 4.58 12.85 -15.02
N ASP A 94 3.47 12.12 -14.99
CA ASP A 94 2.40 12.27 -14.00
C ASP A 94 1.75 10.90 -13.77
N ILE A 95 2.26 10.18 -12.77
CA ILE A 95 1.86 8.81 -12.48
C ILE A 95 1.27 8.74 -11.07
N GLN A 96 0.08 8.17 -10.96
CA GLN A 96 -0.57 7.85 -9.69
C GLN A 96 -0.59 6.34 -9.50
N ARG A 97 -0.25 5.90 -8.28
CA ARG A 97 -0.31 4.49 -7.87
C ARG A 97 -1.25 4.35 -6.68
N LEU A 98 -2.16 3.39 -6.77
CA LEU A 98 -3.02 2.94 -5.68
C LEU A 98 -2.63 1.50 -5.34
N ASN A 99 -2.36 1.26 -4.07
CA ASN A 99 -2.10 -0.07 -3.52
C ASN A 99 -3.12 -0.36 -2.40
N VAL A 100 -3.77 -1.50 -2.49
CA VAL A 100 -4.64 -2.03 -1.44
C VAL A 100 -4.18 -3.44 -1.16
N GLY A 101 -3.72 -3.70 0.05
CA GLY A 101 -3.24 -5.02 0.47
C GLY A 101 -3.99 -5.51 1.70
N SER A 102 -4.31 -6.78 1.75
CA SER A 102 -4.86 -7.45 2.94
C SER A 102 -4.12 -8.76 3.13
N GLY A 103 -3.68 -9.01 4.35
CA GLY A 103 -3.00 -10.26 4.70
C GLY A 103 -3.58 -10.86 5.97
N THR A 104 -3.43 -12.17 6.08
CA THR A 104 -3.83 -12.95 7.25
C THR A 104 -2.72 -13.91 7.59
N THR A 105 -2.33 -13.95 8.86
CA THR A 105 -1.34 -14.91 9.35
C THR A 105 -1.93 -15.71 10.53
N TYR A 106 -1.73 -17.01 10.50
CA TYR A 106 -2.19 -17.91 11.51
C TYR A 106 -1.11 -18.94 11.90
N ASN A 107 -0.87 -19.09 13.17
CA ASN A 107 0.04 -20.10 13.72
C ASN A 107 -0.74 -21.40 14.04
N PHE A 108 -0.58 -22.41 13.21
CA PHE A 108 -1.22 -23.73 13.42
C PHE A 108 -0.61 -24.44 14.63
N THR A 109 0.72 -24.39 14.74
CA THR A 109 1.52 -24.91 15.84
C THR A 109 2.69 -23.93 16.10
N PRO A 110 3.48 -24.10 17.18
CA PRO A 110 4.71 -23.32 17.36
C PRO A 110 5.71 -23.44 16.20
N SER A 111 5.65 -24.55 15.45
CA SER A 111 6.53 -24.83 14.31
C SER A 111 5.90 -24.60 12.95
N ILE A 112 4.60 -24.35 12.86
CA ILE A 112 3.88 -24.22 11.58
C ILE A 112 3.07 -22.93 11.58
N THR A 113 3.39 -22.06 10.64
CA THR A 113 2.66 -20.81 10.38
C THR A 113 2.17 -20.81 8.95
N GLY A 114 0.97 -20.36 8.71
CA GLY A 114 0.43 -20.13 7.35
C GLY A 114 -0.15 -18.73 7.19
N GLY A 115 -0.23 -18.30 5.95
CA GLY A 115 -0.76 -16.99 5.63
C GLY A 115 -1.44 -16.96 4.27
N PHE A 116 -2.27 -15.95 4.11
CA PHE A 116 -2.96 -15.61 2.86
C PHE A 116 -2.84 -14.11 2.65
N ASP A 117 -2.41 -13.71 1.46
CA ASP A 117 -2.26 -12.32 1.08
C ASP A 117 -3.05 -12.03 -0.21
N LEU A 118 -3.76 -10.91 -0.21
CA LEU A 118 -4.45 -10.36 -1.36
C LEU A 118 -3.97 -8.94 -1.58
N ALA A 119 -3.51 -8.61 -2.79
CA ALA A 119 -3.12 -7.26 -3.14
C ALA A 119 -3.76 -6.83 -4.45
N PHE A 120 -4.29 -5.63 -4.45
CA PHE A 120 -4.75 -4.91 -5.62
C PHE A 120 -3.82 -3.72 -5.86
N ARG A 121 -3.36 -3.57 -7.11
CA ARG A 121 -2.55 -2.43 -7.54
C ARG A 121 -3.17 -1.78 -8.77
N GLN A 122 -3.21 -0.46 -8.77
CA GLN A 122 -3.58 0.32 -9.94
C GLN A 122 -2.52 1.40 -10.16
N THR A 123 -2.03 1.50 -11.40
CA THR A 123 -1.16 2.58 -11.85
C THR A 123 -1.88 3.32 -12.96
N LYS A 124 -2.01 4.62 -12.80
CA LYS A 124 -2.58 5.53 -13.80
C LYS A 124 -1.52 6.53 -14.24
N ASP A 125 -1.21 6.54 -15.51
CA ASP A 125 -0.37 7.52 -16.16
C ASP A 125 -1.29 8.57 -16.81
N TYR A 126 -1.25 9.80 -16.28
CA TYR A 126 -2.07 10.90 -16.78
C TYR A 126 -1.53 11.51 -18.08
N LYS A 127 -0.25 11.31 -18.38
CA LYS A 127 0.35 11.80 -19.63
C LYS A 127 -0.08 10.95 -20.82
N THR A 128 -0.07 9.62 -20.67
CA THR A 128 -0.43 8.67 -21.73
C THR A 128 -1.88 8.21 -21.66
N ALA A 129 -2.63 8.63 -20.63
CA ALA A 129 -3.98 8.17 -20.30
C ALA A 129 -4.09 6.64 -20.10
N LEU A 130 -2.97 5.96 -19.86
CA LEU A 130 -2.94 4.53 -19.61
C LEU A 130 -3.27 4.20 -18.16
N THR A 131 -4.03 3.14 -17.98
CA THR A 131 -4.33 2.58 -16.67
C THR A 131 -4.01 1.09 -16.66
N GLN A 132 -3.14 0.69 -15.73
CA GLN A 132 -2.80 -0.70 -15.48
C GLN A 132 -3.38 -1.13 -14.14
N ARG A 133 -3.93 -2.33 -14.06
CA ARG A 133 -4.47 -2.92 -12.83
C ARG A 133 -3.94 -4.33 -12.67
N GLY A 134 -3.67 -4.71 -11.43
CA GLY A 134 -3.20 -6.05 -11.10
C GLY A 134 -3.79 -6.52 -9.78
N ILE A 135 -4.09 -7.81 -9.70
CA ILE A 135 -4.48 -8.50 -8.48
C ILE A 135 -3.45 -9.59 -8.24
N THR A 136 -2.94 -9.66 -7.03
CA THR A 136 -2.02 -10.71 -6.59
C THR A 136 -2.67 -11.46 -5.43
N ILE A 137 -2.69 -12.77 -5.51
CA ILE A 137 -3.12 -13.67 -4.44
C ILE A 137 -1.94 -14.55 -4.11
N ALA A 138 -1.54 -14.60 -2.85
CA ALA A 138 -0.47 -15.45 -2.37
C ALA A 138 -0.91 -16.26 -1.17
N VAL A 139 -0.49 -17.52 -1.12
CA VAL A 139 -0.61 -18.41 0.03
C VAL A 139 0.80 -18.80 0.45
N ASN A 140 1.12 -18.64 1.72
CA ASN A 140 2.44 -18.93 2.25
C ASN A 140 2.33 -19.91 3.42
N GLY A 141 3.38 -20.70 3.61
CA GLY A 141 3.54 -21.61 4.74
C GLY A 141 5.00 -21.62 5.18
N GLN A 142 5.24 -21.58 6.48
CA GLN A 142 6.56 -21.63 7.07
C GLN A 142 6.62 -22.77 8.09
N PHE A 143 7.65 -23.59 7.99
CA PHE A 143 7.99 -24.65 8.91
C PHE A 143 9.28 -24.31 9.63
N ARG A 144 9.32 -24.51 10.95
CA ARG A 144 10.53 -24.38 11.78
C ARG A 144 10.83 -25.77 12.39
N PHE A 145 12.03 -26.25 12.15
CA PHE A 145 12.54 -27.51 12.68
C PHE A 145 13.42 -27.24 13.89
#